data_549be9b62934758959cbf673f24605af
#
_entry.id   549be9b62934758959cbf673f24605af
#
_cell.length_a   1.000
_cell.length_b   1.000
_cell.length_c   1.000
_cell.angle_alpha   90.00
_cell.angle_beta   90.00
_cell.angle_gamma   90.00
#
_symmetry.space_group_name_H-M   'P 1'
#
loop_
_entity.id
_entity.type
_entity.pdbx_description
1 polymer ?
#
loop_
_entity_poly.entity_id
_entity_poly.type
_entity_poly.pdbx_seq_one_letter_code
_entity_poly.pdbx_strand_id
1 'polypeptide(L)'
;MFLQINDNQNLQINTHLLIAGSSGSGKSVALHALILSAMEQGYKLALIDPKRVELSFYKNINNLLLPTAKSSEEAENTIQNIYDLMESRYKKMDKLEQRQSNETPILLVIDEFAELIEQNKKLMQNIERIASLGRACNIHLILSTQYPMVKYVSNAIKSNSARLCFRCKSKMQYRIILEHYPEKTPPLYHGIYQDDSGEETLIKARYYTDSEIKARCEENQRHGFITNLLIR
;
A
#
# COMPACT_ATOMS: atom_id res chain seq x y z
N MET A 1 -0.67 -7.71 -9.57
CA MET A 1 -1.62 -7.65 -8.43
C MET A 1 -2.91 -6.99 -8.87
N PHE A 2 -4.05 -7.57 -8.54
CA PHE A 2 -5.36 -6.98 -8.79
C PHE A 2 -6.04 -6.79 -7.44
N LEU A 3 -6.26 -5.56 -7.01
CA LEU A 3 -6.97 -5.27 -5.77
C LEU A 3 -8.31 -4.62 -6.06
N GLN A 4 -9.38 -5.15 -5.49
CA GLN A 4 -10.70 -4.59 -5.63
C GLN A 4 -10.80 -3.25 -4.91
N ILE A 5 -11.17 -2.20 -5.63
CA ILE A 5 -11.35 -0.86 -5.09
C ILE A 5 -12.83 -0.52 -4.86
N ASN A 6 -13.71 -1.14 -5.64
CA ASN A 6 -15.17 -1.10 -5.48
C ASN A 6 -15.81 -2.36 -6.09
N ASP A 7 -17.12 -2.49 -6.02
CA ASP A 7 -17.84 -3.70 -6.44
C ASP A 7 -17.68 -4.04 -7.93
N ASN A 8 -17.31 -3.06 -8.76
CA ASN A 8 -17.24 -3.19 -10.22
C ASN A 8 -15.84 -3.02 -10.79
N GLN A 9 -14.86 -2.64 -9.97
CA GLN A 9 -13.52 -2.28 -10.46
C GLN A 9 -12.42 -2.87 -9.60
N ASN A 10 -11.44 -3.48 -10.28
CA ASN A 10 -10.17 -3.86 -9.71
C ASN A 10 -9.08 -2.93 -10.24
N LEU A 11 -8.19 -2.49 -9.36
CA LEU A 11 -6.96 -1.82 -9.77
C LEU A 11 -5.94 -2.86 -10.18
N GLN A 12 -5.44 -2.75 -11.40
CA GLN A 12 -4.30 -3.54 -11.85
C GLN A 12 -3.02 -2.84 -11.39
N ILE A 13 -2.45 -3.30 -10.29
CA ILE A 13 -1.22 -2.76 -9.74
C ILE A 13 -0.11 -3.74 -10.09
N ASN A 14 0.68 -3.45 -11.11
CA ASN A 14 1.72 -4.38 -11.56
C ASN A 14 2.92 -4.41 -10.61
N THR A 15 3.21 -3.26 -9.98
CA THR A 15 4.34 -3.10 -9.04
C THR A 15 3.88 -2.58 -7.69
N HIS A 16 3.71 -1.27 -7.57
CA HIS A 16 3.36 -0.55 -6.35
C HIS A 16 2.24 0.45 -6.62
N LEU A 17 1.69 1.05 -5.57
CA LEU A 17 0.68 2.09 -5.69
C LEU A 17 1.04 3.30 -4.82
N LEU A 18 1.09 4.47 -5.44
CA LEU A 18 1.22 5.74 -4.76
C LEU A 18 -0.15 6.41 -4.66
N ILE A 19 -0.63 6.67 -3.44
CA ILE A 19 -1.92 7.32 -3.18
C ILE A 19 -1.68 8.72 -2.63
N ALA A 20 -2.26 9.74 -3.25
CA ALA A 20 -2.15 11.11 -2.78
C ALA A 20 -3.49 11.84 -2.77
N GLY A 21 -3.59 12.86 -1.93
CA GLY A 21 -4.75 13.74 -1.85
C GLY A 21 -4.88 14.41 -0.48
N SER A 22 -5.58 15.50 -0.39
CA SER A 22 -5.79 16.23 0.86
C SER A 22 -6.61 15.43 1.89
N SER A 23 -6.60 15.87 3.14
CA SER A 23 -7.46 15.29 4.18
C SER A 23 -8.94 15.33 3.75
N GLY A 24 -9.67 14.24 4.03
CA GLY A 24 -11.09 14.11 3.66
C GLY A 24 -11.37 13.90 2.17
N SER A 25 -10.34 13.75 1.32
CA SER A 25 -10.52 13.56 -0.13
C SER A 25 -10.95 12.16 -0.55
N GLY A 26 -10.79 11.15 0.32
CA GLY A 26 -11.12 9.75 0.06
C GLY A 26 -9.95 8.77 0.11
N LYS A 27 -8.72 9.22 0.46
CA LYS A 27 -7.54 8.35 0.56
C LYS A 27 -7.74 7.17 1.50
N SER A 28 -8.18 7.43 2.75
CA SER A 28 -8.41 6.39 3.76
C SER A 28 -9.47 5.39 3.29
N VAL A 29 -10.51 5.86 2.61
CA VAL A 29 -11.55 4.99 2.02
C VAL A 29 -10.92 4.02 1.00
N ALA A 30 -10.08 4.53 0.11
CA ALA A 30 -9.37 3.69 -0.85
C ALA A 30 -8.41 2.72 -0.14
N LEU A 31 -7.69 3.21 0.86
CA LEU A 31 -6.73 2.40 1.62
C LEU A 31 -7.42 1.20 2.29
N HIS A 32 -8.55 1.42 2.95
CA HIS A 32 -9.34 0.34 3.54
C HIS A 32 -9.84 -0.67 2.50
N ALA A 33 -10.38 -0.20 1.37
CA ALA A 33 -10.84 -1.09 0.30
C ALA A 33 -9.70 -2.00 -0.21
N LEU A 34 -8.51 -1.43 -0.43
CA LEU A 34 -7.35 -2.16 -0.93
C LEU A 34 -6.78 -3.15 0.11
N ILE A 35 -6.72 -2.76 1.38
CA ILE A 35 -6.25 -3.65 2.47
C ILE A 35 -7.21 -4.82 2.64
N LEU A 36 -8.53 -4.59 2.68
CA LEU A 36 -9.52 -5.64 2.79
C LEU A 36 -9.46 -6.60 1.60
N SER A 37 -9.34 -6.07 0.38
CA SER A 37 -9.16 -6.89 -0.81
C SER A 37 -7.88 -7.74 -0.77
N ALA A 38 -6.76 -7.17 -0.33
CA ALA A 38 -5.50 -7.91 -0.17
C ALA A 38 -5.61 -9.01 0.92
N MET A 39 -6.27 -8.69 2.03
CA MET A 39 -6.52 -9.63 3.11
C MET A 39 -7.34 -10.83 2.63
N GLU A 40 -8.43 -10.59 1.90
CA GLU A 40 -9.31 -11.64 1.34
C GLU A 40 -8.60 -12.51 0.29
N GLN A 41 -7.65 -11.95 -0.45
CA GLN A 41 -6.83 -12.67 -1.41
C GLN A 41 -5.64 -13.42 -0.77
N GLY A 42 -5.50 -13.40 0.56
CA GLY A 42 -4.47 -14.12 1.29
C GLY A 42 -3.08 -13.47 1.27
N TYR A 43 -2.99 -12.18 0.93
CA TYR A 43 -1.73 -11.45 1.04
C TYR A 43 -1.26 -11.39 2.49
N LYS A 44 0.05 -11.50 2.72
CA LYS A 44 0.63 -11.11 4.00
C LYS A 44 0.77 -9.58 4.05
N LEU A 45 0.43 -9.00 5.19
CA LEU A 45 0.34 -7.56 5.37
C LEU A 45 1.39 -7.07 6.36
N ALA A 46 2.08 -6.00 6.00
CA ALA A 46 2.89 -5.19 6.90
C ALA A 46 2.31 -3.76 6.89
N LEU A 47 1.88 -3.27 8.03
CA LEU A 47 1.12 -2.02 8.15
C LEU A 47 1.88 -1.01 8.99
N ILE A 48 1.99 0.22 8.50
CA ILE A 48 2.64 1.35 9.18
C ILE A 48 1.67 2.51 9.23
N ASP A 49 1.28 2.93 10.44
CA ASP A 49 0.35 4.02 10.72
C ASP A 49 0.92 4.94 11.81
N PRO A 50 1.77 5.91 11.47
CA PRO A 50 2.37 6.82 12.45
C PRO A 50 1.34 7.65 13.20
N LYS A 51 0.19 7.93 12.58
CA LYS A 51 -0.90 8.71 13.18
C LYS A 51 -1.78 7.91 14.11
N ARG A 52 -1.71 6.58 14.08
CA ARG A 52 -2.47 5.64 14.93
C ARG A 52 -4.00 5.74 14.78
N VAL A 53 -4.48 6.14 13.61
CA VAL A 53 -5.89 6.42 13.34
C VAL A 53 -6.47 5.39 12.38
N GLU A 54 -5.89 5.29 11.18
CA GLU A 54 -6.52 4.60 10.06
C GLU A 54 -6.37 3.08 10.14
N LEU A 55 -5.20 2.55 10.52
CA LEU A 55 -4.93 1.11 10.42
C LEU A 55 -5.14 0.35 11.74
N SER A 56 -5.72 0.99 12.75
CA SER A 56 -5.95 0.38 14.08
C SER A 56 -6.91 -0.82 14.06
N PHE A 57 -7.79 -0.91 13.06
CA PHE A 57 -8.75 -2.01 12.90
C PHE A 57 -8.08 -3.36 12.61
N TYR A 58 -6.94 -3.36 11.97
CA TYR A 58 -6.26 -4.56 11.44
C TYR A 58 -5.33 -5.25 12.43
N LYS A 59 -5.23 -4.77 13.68
CA LYS A 59 -4.23 -5.20 14.68
C LYS A 59 -4.17 -6.70 14.98
N ASN A 60 -5.24 -7.45 14.73
CA ASN A 60 -5.36 -8.86 15.13
C ASN A 60 -5.68 -9.79 13.94
N ILE A 61 -5.56 -9.35 12.70
CA ILE A 61 -5.82 -10.20 11.54
C ILE A 61 -4.71 -11.25 11.34
N ASN A 62 -5.06 -12.42 10.81
CA ASN A 62 -4.11 -13.52 10.59
C ASN A 62 -3.09 -13.25 9.46
N ASN A 63 -3.37 -12.24 8.65
CA ASN A 63 -2.52 -11.86 7.54
C ASN A 63 -1.31 -11.02 7.96
N LEU A 64 -1.29 -10.45 9.18
CA LEU A 64 -0.17 -9.60 9.60
C LEU A 64 1.12 -10.40 9.72
N LEU A 65 2.19 -9.87 9.14
CA LEU A 65 3.57 -10.36 9.33
C LEU A 65 4.15 -9.88 10.66
N LEU A 66 3.82 -8.65 11.04
CA LEU A 66 4.30 -7.95 12.24
C LEU A 66 3.15 -7.11 12.80
N PRO A 67 3.15 -6.78 14.09
CA PRO A 67 2.22 -5.80 14.63
C PRO A 67 2.26 -4.49 13.84
N THR A 68 1.11 -3.82 13.70
CA THR A 68 1.05 -2.52 13.01
C THR A 68 1.98 -1.51 13.66
N ALA A 69 2.96 -1.03 12.91
CA ALA A 69 3.95 -0.07 13.38
C ALA A 69 3.32 1.32 13.57
N LYS A 70 3.55 1.95 14.72
CA LYS A 70 2.93 3.21 15.17
C LYS A 70 3.93 4.29 15.54
N SER A 71 5.21 3.96 15.54
CA SER A 71 6.32 4.88 15.80
C SER A 71 7.34 4.78 14.68
N SER A 72 8.23 5.78 14.60
CA SER A 72 9.31 5.78 13.62
C SER A 72 10.26 4.59 13.80
N GLU A 73 10.51 4.17 15.04
CA GLU A 73 11.36 3.00 15.35
C GLU A 73 10.69 1.69 14.93
N GLU A 74 9.39 1.51 15.25
CA GLU A 74 8.62 0.34 14.81
C GLU A 74 8.52 0.27 13.28
N ALA A 75 8.37 1.43 12.61
CA ALA A 75 8.36 1.53 11.16
C ALA A 75 9.71 1.15 10.56
N GLU A 76 10.83 1.59 11.15
CA GLU A 76 12.18 1.20 10.73
C GLU A 76 12.35 -0.31 10.81
N ASN A 77 11.99 -0.91 11.94
CA ASN A 77 12.04 -2.37 12.11
C ASN A 77 11.17 -3.09 11.08
N THR A 78 9.95 -2.61 10.82
CA THR A 78 9.05 -3.21 9.84
C THR A 78 9.62 -3.14 8.43
N ILE A 79 10.09 -1.97 7.99
CA ILE A 79 10.68 -1.78 6.66
C ILE A 79 11.95 -2.62 6.51
N GLN A 80 12.80 -2.69 7.54
CA GLN A 80 14.01 -3.51 7.53
C GLN A 80 13.67 -5.01 7.39
N ASN A 81 12.68 -5.50 8.13
CA ASN A 81 12.23 -6.89 8.01
C ASN A 81 11.72 -7.22 6.59
N ILE A 82 10.95 -6.31 5.97
CA ILE A 82 10.49 -6.50 4.58
C ILE A 82 11.66 -6.49 3.60
N TYR A 83 12.64 -5.61 3.81
CA TYR A 83 13.87 -5.59 3.01
C TYR A 83 14.65 -6.91 3.13
N ASP A 84 14.83 -7.42 4.34
CA ASP A 84 15.54 -8.68 4.60
C ASP A 84 14.81 -9.88 3.99
N LEU A 85 13.48 -9.89 4.05
CA LEU A 85 12.65 -10.89 3.36
C LEU A 85 12.82 -10.81 1.83
N MET A 86 12.88 -9.62 1.26
CA MET A 86 13.16 -9.41 -0.15
C MET A 86 14.51 -10.02 -0.55
N GLU A 87 15.58 -9.71 0.19
CA GLU A 87 16.93 -10.24 -0.04
C GLU A 87 16.96 -11.78 0.11
N SER A 88 16.23 -12.32 1.09
CA SER A 88 16.10 -13.77 1.28
C SER A 88 15.42 -14.44 0.07
N ARG A 89 14.32 -13.81 -0.45
CA ARG A 89 13.62 -14.31 -1.64
C ARG A 89 14.51 -14.26 -2.88
N TYR A 90 15.33 -13.21 -3.06
CA TYR A 90 16.30 -13.13 -4.14
C TYR A 90 17.32 -14.27 -4.09
N LYS A 91 17.91 -14.54 -2.91
CA LYS A 91 18.84 -15.66 -2.72
C LYS A 91 18.22 -17.01 -3.06
N LYS A 92 16.91 -17.17 -2.77
CA LYS A 92 16.16 -18.39 -3.09
C LYS A 92 15.88 -18.50 -4.59
N MET A 93 15.48 -17.39 -5.21
CA MET A 93 15.26 -17.32 -6.66
C MET A 93 16.52 -17.64 -7.44
N ASP A 94 17.67 -17.08 -7.02
CA ASP A 94 18.97 -17.35 -7.62
C ASP A 94 19.34 -18.84 -7.56
N LYS A 95 19.18 -19.48 -6.40
CA LYS A 95 19.42 -20.92 -6.22
C LYS A 95 18.48 -21.80 -7.06
N LEU A 96 17.27 -21.34 -7.35
CA LEU A 96 16.25 -22.08 -8.10
C LEU A 96 16.20 -21.68 -9.58
N GLU A 97 17.09 -20.78 -10.01
CA GLU A 97 17.15 -20.20 -11.36
C GLU A 97 15.80 -19.60 -11.79
N GLN A 98 15.08 -18.97 -10.86
CA GLN A 98 13.75 -18.37 -11.08
C GLN A 98 13.87 -16.87 -11.30
N ARG A 99 13.05 -16.32 -12.20
CA ARG A 99 12.97 -14.87 -12.45
C ARG A 99 11.96 -14.15 -11.53
N GLN A 100 11.08 -14.90 -10.89
CA GLN A 100 10.05 -14.37 -9.98
C GLN A 100 9.84 -15.33 -8.82
N SER A 101 9.54 -14.80 -7.66
CA SER A 101 9.20 -15.58 -6.47
C SER A 101 7.79 -16.13 -6.56
N ASN A 102 7.61 -17.41 -6.21
CA ASN A 102 6.32 -18.08 -6.07
C ASN A 102 5.80 -18.05 -4.62
N GLU A 103 6.47 -17.32 -3.74
CA GLU A 103 6.04 -17.20 -2.34
C GLU A 103 4.81 -16.30 -2.20
N THR A 104 4.09 -16.49 -1.08
CA THR A 104 2.90 -15.69 -0.75
C THR A 104 3.19 -14.19 -0.91
N PRO A 105 2.34 -13.45 -1.64
CA PRO A 105 2.55 -12.04 -1.86
C PRO A 105 2.51 -11.26 -0.53
N ILE A 106 3.34 -10.23 -0.45
CA ILE A 106 3.40 -9.32 0.70
C ILE A 106 2.97 -7.94 0.23
N LEU A 107 2.11 -7.30 1.00
CA LEU A 107 1.72 -5.91 0.82
C LEU A 107 2.20 -5.08 2.01
N LEU A 108 3.17 -4.20 1.79
CA LEU A 108 3.58 -3.19 2.75
C LEU A 108 2.76 -1.92 2.50
N VAL A 109 1.98 -1.52 3.50
CA VAL A 109 1.17 -0.30 3.47
C VAL A 109 1.75 0.72 4.43
N ILE A 110 2.06 1.91 3.92
CA ILE A 110 2.55 3.03 4.73
C ILE A 110 1.56 4.18 4.58
N ASP A 111 0.79 4.44 5.64
CA ASP A 111 -0.03 5.64 5.68
C ASP A 111 0.83 6.85 6.08
N GLU A 112 0.61 7.97 5.40
CA GLU A 112 1.34 9.24 5.58
C GLU A 112 2.88 9.09 5.52
N PHE A 113 3.39 8.39 4.48
CA PHE A 113 4.82 8.09 4.35
C PHE A 113 5.70 9.35 4.33
N ALA A 114 5.19 10.49 3.85
CA ALA A 114 5.93 11.74 3.83
C ALA A 114 6.30 12.22 5.26
N GLU A 115 5.37 12.08 6.21
CA GLU A 115 5.62 12.41 7.61
C GLU A 115 6.63 11.44 8.23
N LEU A 116 6.53 10.17 7.91
CA LEU A 116 7.46 9.15 8.37
C LEU A 116 8.89 9.43 7.90
N ILE A 117 9.07 9.79 6.61
CA ILE A 117 10.39 10.13 6.06
C ILE A 117 10.95 11.43 6.66
N GLU A 118 10.10 12.41 6.97
CA GLU A 118 10.56 13.63 7.65
C GLU A 118 11.13 13.33 9.04
N GLN A 119 10.52 12.38 9.75
CA GLN A 119 11.00 11.94 11.07
C GLN A 119 12.28 11.09 10.96
N ASN A 120 12.40 10.26 9.93
CA ASN A 120 13.55 9.36 9.74
C ASN A 120 13.91 9.21 8.25
N LYS A 121 14.83 10.05 7.79
CA LYS A 121 15.27 10.06 6.37
C LYS A 121 15.96 8.78 5.92
N LYS A 122 16.49 7.96 6.83
CA LYS A 122 17.17 6.69 6.50
C LYS A 122 16.20 5.67 5.89
N LEU A 123 14.92 5.75 6.25
CA LEU A 123 13.90 4.85 5.73
C LEU A 123 13.72 4.94 4.22
N MET A 124 13.99 6.13 3.65
CA MET A 124 13.82 6.37 2.22
C MET A 124 14.63 5.39 1.36
N GLN A 125 15.86 5.12 1.74
CA GLN A 125 16.73 4.22 0.99
C GLN A 125 16.15 2.80 0.87
N ASN A 126 15.65 2.24 1.98
CA ASN A 126 15.04 0.91 1.99
C ASN A 126 13.72 0.89 1.21
N ILE A 127 12.88 1.93 1.35
CA ILE A 127 11.63 2.07 0.60
C ILE A 127 11.92 2.12 -0.91
N GLU A 128 12.88 2.94 -1.34
CA GLU A 128 13.28 3.03 -2.76
C GLU A 128 13.84 1.70 -3.29
N ARG A 129 14.59 0.99 -2.47
CA ARG A 129 15.13 -0.32 -2.82
C ARG A 129 14.00 -1.35 -3.01
N ILE A 130 13.04 -1.39 -2.06
CA ILE A 130 11.85 -2.24 -2.18
C ILE A 130 11.01 -1.82 -3.40
N ALA A 131 10.83 -0.52 -3.65
CA ALA A 131 10.13 -0.03 -4.83
C ALA A 131 10.79 -0.46 -6.15
N SER A 132 12.12 -0.53 -6.19
CA SER A 132 12.85 -0.91 -7.40
C SER A 132 12.89 -2.41 -7.64
N LEU A 133 12.89 -3.23 -6.60
CA LEU A 133 13.19 -4.67 -6.68
C LEU A 133 12.07 -5.57 -6.17
N GLY A 134 11.13 -5.06 -5.36
CA GLY A 134 10.12 -5.86 -4.67
C GLY A 134 9.23 -6.69 -5.59
N ARG A 135 8.92 -6.19 -6.80
CA ARG A 135 8.05 -6.88 -7.77
C ARG A 135 8.48 -8.31 -8.05
N ALA A 136 9.74 -8.53 -8.36
CA ALA A 136 10.25 -9.88 -8.67
C ALA A 136 10.15 -10.82 -7.48
N CYS A 137 10.22 -10.26 -6.26
CA CYS A 137 10.09 -10.98 -5.01
C CYS A 137 8.63 -11.13 -4.53
N ASN A 138 7.62 -10.72 -5.32
CA ASN A 138 6.21 -10.71 -4.94
C ASN A 138 5.95 -9.86 -3.67
N ILE A 139 6.64 -8.71 -3.59
CA ILE A 139 6.48 -7.70 -2.53
C ILE A 139 5.99 -6.42 -3.17
N HIS A 140 4.88 -5.89 -2.66
CA HIS A 140 4.21 -4.71 -3.17
C HIS A 140 4.13 -3.62 -2.10
N LEU A 141 4.14 -2.36 -2.53
CA LEU A 141 3.99 -1.18 -1.67
C LEU A 141 2.68 -0.46 -1.97
N ILE A 142 2.01 0.02 -0.93
CA ILE A 142 1.06 1.12 -1.02
C ILE A 142 1.60 2.25 -0.15
N LEU A 143 1.94 3.37 -0.79
CA LEU A 143 2.44 4.58 -0.13
C LEU A 143 1.35 5.65 -0.19
N SER A 144 0.83 6.08 0.97
CA SER A 144 -0.20 7.11 1.08
C SER A 144 0.38 8.42 1.63
N THR A 145 -0.04 9.56 1.08
CA THR A 145 0.37 10.88 1.59
C THR A 145 -0.66 11.98 1.36
N GLN A 146 -0.78 12.90 2.32
CA GLN A 146 -1.53 14.14 2.17
C GLN A 146 -0.68 15.28 1.59
N TYR A 147 0.64 15.15 1.70
CA TYR A 147 1.61 16.18 1.32
C TYR A 147 2.64 15.63 0.33
N PRO A 148 2.24 15.39 -0.93
CA PRO A 148 3.20 14.97 -1.94
C PRO A 148 4.17 16.13 -2.21
N MET A 149 5.45 15.88 -1.94
CA MET A 149 6.55 16.80 -2.22
C MET A 149 7.64 16.05 -2.96
N VAL A 150 8.35 16.73 -3.86
CA VAL A 150 9.42 16.15 -4.67
C VAL A 150 10.47 15.43 -3.82
N LYS A 151 10.79 15.97 -2.63
CA LYS A 151 11.77 15.37 -1.72
C LYS A 151 11.35 14.01 -1.13
N TYR A 152 10.05 13.66 -1.15
CA TYR A 152 9.54 12.38 -0.66
C TYR A 152 9.13 11.43 -1.78
N VAL A 153 8.65 11.98 -2.90
CA VAL A 153 8.21 11.19 -4.05
C VAL A 153 9.34 11.16 -5.07
N SER A 154 10.31 10.28 -4.82
CA SER A 154 11.48 10.13 -5.69
C SER A 154 11.12 9.49 -7.04
N ASN A 155 12.03 9.60 -8.00
CA ASN A 155 11.88 8.94 -9.30
C ASN A 155 11.80 7.42 -9.18
N ALA A 156 12.55 6.82 -8.24
CA ALA A 156 12.50 5.37 -7.99
C ALA A 156 11.09 4.91 -7.56
N ILE A 157 10.41 5.67 -6.71
CA ILE A 157 9.03 5.39 -6.31
C ILE A 157 8.08 5.62 -7.49
N LYS A 158 8.16 6.78 -8.16
CA LYS A 158 7.23 7.15 -9.26
C LYS A 158 7.27 6.19 -10.43
N SER A 159 8.47 5.83 -10.90
CA SER A 159 8.65 4.97 -12.07
C SER A 159 8.25 3.50 -11.85
N ASN A 160 8.08 3.11 -10.58
CA ASN A 160 7.69 1.75 -10.21
C ASN A 160 6.29 1.68 -9.58
N SER A 161 5.47 2.73 -9.69
CA SER A 161 4.15 2.77 -9.06
C SER A 161 3.07 3.27 -10.02
N ALA A 162 1.96 2.55 -10.06
CA ALA A 162 0.69 3.13 -10.45
C ALA A 162 0.31 4.24 -9.46
N ARG A 163 -0.58 5.14 -9.83
CA ARG A 163 -0.87 6.34 -9.06
C ARG A 163 -2.37 6.49 -8.86
N LEU A 164 -2.79 6.84 -7.66
CA LEU A 164 -4.19 7.16 -7.34
C LEU A 164 -4.24 8.54 -6.68
N CYS A 165 -4.60 9.54 -7.45
CA CYS A 165 -4.58 10.93 -7.04
C CYS A 165 -5.99 11.44 -6.77
N PHE A 166 -6.32 11.60 -5.49
CA PHE A 166 -7.54 12.27 -5.05
C PHE A 166 -7.38 13.79 -5.12
N ARG A 167 -8.42 14.53 -4.73
CA ARG A 167 -8.37 16.00 -4.70
C ARG A 167 -7.19 16.51 -3.88
N CYS A 168 -6.31 17.27 -4.52
CA CYS A 168 -5.16 17.93 -3.91
C CYS A 168 -5.45 19.42 -3.68
N LYS A 169 -4.66 20.07 -2.79
CA LYS A 169 -4.79 21.50 -2.46
C LYS A 169 -4.20 22.42 -3.52
N SER A 170 -3.23 21.96 -4.29
CA SER A 170 -2.50 22.78 -5.26
C SER A 170 -2.23 22.04 -6.58
N LYS A 171 -2.09 22.81 -7.65
CA LYS A 171 -1.67 22.30 -8.97
C LYS A 171 -0.32 21.58 -8.91
N MET A 172 0.58 22.04 -8.05
CA MET A 172 1.91 21.44 -7.89
C MET A 172 1.82 20.03 -7.34
N GLN A 173 0.92 19.77 -6.39
CA GLN A 173 0.72 18.43 -5.83
C GLN A 173 0.24 17.43 -6.88
N TYR A 174 -0.68 17.83 -7.78
CA TYR A 174 -1.08 16.98 -8.91
C TYR A 174 0.11 16.67 -9.83
N ARG A 175 0.91 17.68 -10.16
CA ARG A 175 2.09 17.50 -11.03
C ARG A 175 3.15 16.59 -10.41
N ILE A 176 3.31 16.60 -9.09
CA ILE A 176 4.24 15.69 -8.42
C ILE A 176 3.79 14.24 -8.57
N ILE A 177 2.49 13.96 -8.50
CA ILE A 177 1.92 12.62 -8.54
C ILE A 177 1.65 12.17 -9.98
N LEU A 178 0.85 12.91 -10.74
CA LEU A 178 0.40 12.55 -12.09
C LEU A 178 1.35 13.02 -13.20
N GLU A 179 2.35 13.86 -12.87
CA GLU A 179 3.28 14.54 -13.80
C GLU A 179 2.64 15.62 -14.67
N HIS A 180 1.34 15.81 -14.53
CA HIS A 180 0.57 16.89 -15.16
C HIS A 180 -0.49 17.45 -14.21
N TYR A 181 -1.19 18.49 -14.63
CA TYR A 181 -2.37 18.99 -13.97
C TYR A 181 -3.61 18.49 -14.72
N PRO A 182 -4.54 17.77 -14.08
CA PRO A 182 -5.71 17.23 -14.76
C PRO A 182 -6.63 18.35 -15.27
N GLU A 183 -7.24 18.16 -16.43
CA GLU A 183 -8.17 19.14 -17.02
C GLU A 183 -9.34 19.47 -16.06
N LYS A 184 -9.83 18.45 -15.35
CA LYS A 184 -10.84 18.58 -14.31
C LYS A 184 -10.33 17.97 -13.02
N THR A 185 -10.40 18.74 -11.94
CA THR A 185 -10.09 18.19 -10.60
C THR A 185 -11.12 17.10 -10.25
N PRO A 186 -10.67 15.96 -9.69
CA PRO A 186 -11.59 14.88 -9.36
C PRO A 186 -12.64 15.36 -8.35
N PRO A 187 -13.91 14.89 -8.47
CA PRO A 187 -14.93 15.14 -7.48
C PRO A 187 -14.52 14.62 -6.09
N LEU A 188 -15.19 15.07 -5.04
CA LEU A 188 -14.93 14.56 -3.69
C LEU A 188 -15.13 13.03 -3.66
N TYR A 189 -14.25 12.33 -2.96
CA TYR A 189 -14.19 10.86 -2.86
C TYR A 189 -13.91 10.12 -4.18
N HIS A 190 -13.54 10.84 -5.25
CA HIS A 190 -13.03 10.24 -6.49
C HIS A 190 -11.55 10.52 -6.63
N GLY A 191 -10.82 9.56 -7.15
CA GLY A 191 -9.42 9.66 -7.50
C GLY A 191 -9.19 9.42 -8.99
N ILE A 192 -8.19 10.08 -9.55
CA ILE A 192 -7.66 9.74 -10.86
C ILE A 192 -6.67 8.61 -10.64
N TYR A 193 -6.99 7.43 -11.16
CA TYR A 193 -6.08 6.31 -11.21
C TYR A 193 -5.31 6.36 -12.53
N GLN A 194 -3.99 6.42 -12.44
CA GLN A 194 -3.07 6.32 -13.56
C GLN A 194 -2.32 5.00 -13.42
N ASP A 195 -2.50 4.12 -14.36
CA ASP A 195 -1.84 2.82 -14.39
C ASP A 195 -0.36 2.92 -14.83
N ASP A 196 0.32 1.77 -14.89
CA ASP A 196 1.74 1.71 -15.29
C ASP A 196 1.97 2.05 -16.75
N SER A 197 0.93 2.09 -17.60
CA SER A 197 1.00 2.55 -19.00
C SER A 197 0.80 4.06 -19.12
N GLY A 198 0.33 4.72 -18.07
CA GLY A 198 -0.04 6.12 -18.04
C GLY A 198 -1.51 6.38 -18.43
N GLU A 199 -2.32 5.33 -18.62
CA GLU A 199 -3.75 5.48 -18.87
C GLU A 199 -4.48 5.93 -17.60
N GLU A 200 -5.38 6.90 -17.74
CA GLU A 200 -6.10 7.50 -16.63
C GLU A 200 -7.57 7.09 -16.60
N THR A 201 -8.03 6.72 -15.42
CA THR A 201 -9.42 6.38 -15.14
C THR A 201 -9.90 7.06 -13.87
N LEU A 202 -11.11 7.64 -13.90
CA LEU A 202 -11.74 8.18 -12.70
C LEU A 202 -12.33 7.05 -11.87
N ILE A 203 -11.91 6.94 -10.61
CA ILE A 203 -12.29 5.86 -9.71
C ILE A 203 -12.94 6.41 -8.46
N LYS A 204 -13.99 5.74 -7.98
CA LYS A 204 -14.59 5.95 -6.67
C LYS A 204 -14.36 4.70 -5.82
N ALA A 205 -13.61 4.82 -4.73
CA ALA A 205 -13.42 3.71 -3.82
C ALA A 205 -14.73 3.37 -3.07
N ARG A 206 -14.93 2.08 -2.78
CA ARG A 206 -16.02 1.63 -1.92
C ARG A 206 -15.77 2.11 -0.50
N TYR A 207 -16.77 2.74 0.06
CA TYR A 207 -16.78 3.11 1.46
C TYR A 207 -17.21 1.90 2.32
N TYR A 208 -16.40 1.57 3.30
CA TYR A 208 -16.73 0.62 4.36
C TYR A 208 -16.90 1.37 5.67
N THR A 209 -17.97 1.09 6.38
CA THR A 209 -18.16 1.59 7.75
C THR A 209 -17.18 0.88 8.71
N ASP A 210 -16.90 1.52 9.85
CA ASP A 210 -16.04 0.91 10.89
C ASP A 210 -16.56 -0.46 11.32
N SER A 211 -17.88 -0.65 11.36
CA SER A 211 -18.52 -1.92 11.70
C SER A 211 -18.25 -3.00 10.65
N GLU A 212 -18.31 -2.66 9.35
CA GLU A 212 -18.01 -3.59 8.27
C GLU A 212 -16.52 -3.98 8.27
N ILE A 213 -15.60 -3.02 8.50
CA ILE A 213 -14.17 -3.30 8.60
C ILE A 213 -13.90 -4.27 9.75
N LYS A 214 -14.48 -4.00 10.93
CA LYS A 214 -14.34 -4.87 12.12
C LYS A 214 -14.87 -6.27 11.86
N ALA A 215 -16.06 -6.38 11.28
CA ALA A 215 -16.67 -7.68 10.96
C ALA A 215 -15.78 -8.53 10.04
N ARG A 216 -15.19 -7.93 8.98
CA ARG A 216 -14.27 -8.62 8.07
C ARG A 216 -12.97 -9.02 8.75
N CYS A 217 -12.43 -8.17 9.63
CA CYS A 217 -11.25 -8.52 10.43
C CYS A 217 -11.52 -9.69 11.39
N GLU A 218 -12.68 -9.72 12.05
CA GLU A 218 -13.09 -10.83 12.93
C GLU A 218 -13.32 -12.13 12.15
N GLU A 219 -13.92 -12.06 10.97
CA GLU A 219 -14.08 -13.21 10.10
C GLU A 219 -12.72 -13.80 9.69
N ASN A 220 -11.78 -12.95 9.31
CA ASN A 220 -10.41 -13.35 9.00
C ASN A 220 -9.73 -14.06 10.17
N GLN A 221 -9.92 -13.57 11.40
CA GLN A 221 -9.38 -14.23 12.61
C GLN A 221 -9.95 -15.62 12.81
N ARG A 222 -11.27 -15.82 12.64
CA ARG A 222 -11.94 -17.14 12.80
C ARG A 222 -11.42 -18.16 11.78
N HIS A 223 -11.26 -17.76 10.51
CA HIS A 223 -10.74 -18.66 9.48
C HIS A 223 -9.31 -19.12 9.78
N GLY A 224 -8.43 -18.28 10.28
CA GLY A 224 -7.09 -18.67 10.68
C GLY A 224 -7.07 -19.64 11.88
N PHE A 225 -8.00 -19.50 12.81
CA PHE A 225 -8.13 -20.41 13.95
C PHE A 225 -8.53 -21.83 13.52
N ILE A 226 -9.46 -21.93 12.57
CA ILE A 226 -9.93 -23.22 12.02
C ILE A 226 -8.81 -23.91 11.24
N THR A 227 -8.06 -23.18 10.41
CA THR A 227 -6.94 -23.72 9.63
C THR A 227 -5.84 -24.27 10.54
N ASN A 228 -5.53 -23.59 11.63
CA ASN A 228 -4.54 -24.04 12.61
C ASN A 228 -4.99 -25.25 13.44
N LEU A 229 -6.31 -25.49 13.58
CA LEU A 229 -6.88 -26.66 14.26
C LEU A 229 -6.87 -27.90 13.36
N LEU A 230 -6.97 -27.76 12.05
CA LEU A 230 -6.98 -28.87 11.08
C LEU A 230 -5.58 -29.36 10.68
N ILE A 231 -4.52 -28.61 11.04
CA ILE A 231 -3.11 -28.96 10.76
C ILE A 231 -2.42 -29.62 11.98
N ARG A 232 -3.10 -29.74 13.11
CA ARG A 232 -2.66 -30.50 14.29
C ARG A 232 -3.32 -31.89 14.31
#